data_e65c39d35f71dab8f26c552a65d76e77
#
_entry.id   e65c39d35f71dab8f26c552a65d76e77
#
_cell.length_a   1.000
_cell.length_b   1.000
_cell.length_c   1.000
_cell.angle_alpha   90.00
_cell.angle_beta   90.00
_cell.angle_gamma   90.00
#
_symmetry.space_group_name_H-M   'P 1'
#
loop_
_entity.id
_entity.type
_entity.pdbx_description
1 polymer ?
#
loop_
_entity_poly.entity_id
_entity_poly.type
_entity_poly.pdbx_seq_one_letter_code
_entity_poly.pdbx_strand_id
1 'polypeptide(L)'
;ISVCDLPADRGQCTAYIPQWFFNKTTEDCEKFVYGGCQGNANRFETKDDCIANCGCNLPSKVGPCRVSARMWFHNPETEKCEVFIYGGCHGNANRFATETECQEVCDRYQKPGFCYQPSETGPCKGSFPRYYYDYEDGECKEFIYGGCEGNANNFETKESCENAC
;
A
#
# COMPACT_ATOMS: atom_id res chain seq x y z
N ILE A 1 5.01 -13.35 1.63
CA ILE A 1 5.74 -12.28 2.34
C ILE A 1 5.22 -10.94 1.83
N SER A 2 4.82 -10.09 2.77
CA SER A 2 4.37 -8.73 2.44
C SER A 2 5.53 -7.87 1.93
N VAL A 3 5.24 -6.98 0.97
CA VAL A 3 6.20 -5.96 0.52
C VAL A 3 6.77 -5.19 1.71
N CYS A 4 5.93 -4.89 2.69
CA CYS A 4 6.32 -4.11 3.87
C CYS A 4 7.31 -4.83 4.81
N ASP A 5 7.49 -6.14 4.63
CA ASP A 5 8.43 -6.94 5.42
C ASP A 5 9.82 -7.02 4.80
N LEU A 6 9.99 -6.57 3.56
CA LEU A 6 11.26 -6.64 2.87
C LEU A 6 12.25 -5.59 3.39
N PRO A 7 13.55 -5.90 3.41
CA PRO A 7 14.55 -4.90 3.81
C PRO A 7 14.71 -3.82 2.74
N ALA A 8 15.28 -2.68 3.12
CA ALA A 8 15.68 -1.68 2.16
C ALA A 8 16.76 -2.26 1.25
N ASP A 9 16.59 -2.16 -0.06
CA ASP A 9 17.51 -2.73 -1.03
C ASP A 9 17.93 -1.65 -2.03
N ARG A 10 19.18 -1.23 -1.94
CA ARG A 10 19.76 -0.23 -2.84
C ARG A 10 19.85 -0.72 -4.27
N GLY A 11 19.98 -2.03 -4.49
CA GLY A 11 20.31 -2.60 -5.78
C GLY A 11 21.78 -2.46 -6.12
N GLN A 12 22.15 -2.79 -7.36
CA GLN A 12 23.56 -2.86 -7.77
C GLN A 12 24.05 -1.60 -8.47
N CYS A 13 23.17 -0.70 -8.88
CA CYS A 13 23.54 0.56 -9.52
C CYS A 13 24.06 1.58 -8.51
N THR A 14 24.71 2.63 -9.00
CA THR A 14 25.43 3.60 -8.15
C THR A 14 24.83 5.00 -8.15
N ALA A 15 23.62 5.17 -8.68
CA ALA A 15 22.93 6.46 -8.60
C ALA A 15 22.59 6.80 -7.14
N TYR A 16 22.29 8.06 -6.91
CA TYR A 16 21.90 8.55 -5.59
C TYR A 16 20.46 9.06 -5.69
N ILE A 17 19.49 8.16 -5.44
CA ILE A 17 18.07 8.49 -5.53
C ILE A 17 17.45 8.32 -4.15
N PRO A 18 17.14 9.42 -3.45
CA PRO A 18 16.45 9.32 -2.15
C PRO A 18 15.05 8.74 -2.34
N GLN A 19 14.76 7.69 -1.61
CA GLN A 19 13.46 7.03 -1.63
C GLN A 19 13.05 6.67 -0.20
N TRP A 20 11.87 6.08 -0.05
CA TRP A 20 11.33 5.70 1.25
C TRP A 20 11.08 4.19 1.28
N PHE A 21 11.23 3.60 2.44
CA PHE A 21 10.87 2.19 2.68
C PHE A 21 10.19 2.07 4.05
N PHE A 22 9.40 1.03 4.22
CA PHE A 22 8.80 0.75 5.52
C PHE A 22 9.75 -0.14 6.33
N ASN A 23 10.16 0.34 7.50
CA ASN A 23 11.00 -0.42 8.42
C ASN A 23 10.12 -1.17 9.41
N LYS A 24 10.03 -2.48 9.26
CA LYS A 24 9.21 -3.34 10.10
C LYS A 24 9.61 -3.29 11.58
N THR A 25 10.87 -3.04 11.88
CA THR A 25 11.35 -2.97 13.25
C THR A 25 10.86 -1.72 13.97
N THR A 26 10.89 -0.57 13.30
CA THR A 26 10.42 0.70 13.86
C THR A 26 8.94 0.96 13.58
N GLU A 27 8.34 0.18 12.67
CA GLU A 27 6.98 0.37 12.18
C GLU A 27 6.77 1.75 11.55
N ASP A 28 7.80 2.30 10.93
CA ASP A 28 7.75 3.63 10.33
C ASP A 28 8.38 3.65 8.95
N CYS A 29 8.03 4.68 8.17
CA CYS A 29 8.62 4.91 6.86
C CYS A 29 9.89 5.74 7.02
N GLU A 30 10.99 5.25 6.46
CA GLU A 30 12.32 5.86 6.60
C GLU A 30 12.94 6.08 5.22
N LYS A 31 13.82 7.06 5.13
CA LYS A 31 14.56 7.33 3.91
C LYS A 31 15.71 6.35 3.72
N PHE A 32 15.95 5.99 2.47
CA PHE A 32 17.15 5.27 2.08
C PHE A 32 17.60 5.74 0.69
N VAL A 33 18.77 5.36 0.29
CA VAL A 33 19.32 5.70 -1.03
C VAL A 33 19.15 4.50 -1.96
N TYR A 34 18.38 4.72 -3.03
CA TYR A 34 18.22 3.73 -4.09
C TYR A 34 19.26 3.96 -5.17
N GLY A 35 19.88 2.89 -5.66
CA GLY A 35 20.93 2.97 -6.65
C GLY A 35 20.48 3.13 -8.10
N GLY A 36 19.17 2.98 -8.37
CA GLY A 36 18.61 3.23 -9.70
C GLY A 36 18.24 1.99 -10.50
N CYS A 37 18.61 0.80 -10.04
CA CYS A 37 18.22 -0.46 -10.71
C CYS A 37 18.11 -1.58 -9.69
N GLN A 38 17.36 -2.62 -10.08
CA GLN A 38 17.06 -3.75 -9.21
C GLN A 38 16.35 -3.30 -7.92
N GLY A 39 16.77 -3.74 -6.76
CA GLY A 39 16.06 -3.43 -5.52
C GLY A 39 14.86 -4.36 -5.33
N ASN A 40 13.90 -3.93 -4.51
CA ASN A 40 12.67 -4.68 -4.27
C ASN A 40 11.45 -3.74 -4.22
N ALA A 41 10.28 -4.29 -3.98
CA ALA A 41 9.03 -3.54 -4.00
C ALA A 41 8.79 -2.66 -2.76
N ASN A 42 9.57 -2.84 -1.68
CA ASN A 42 9.50 -1.95 -0.52
C ASN A 42 10.29 -0.68 -0.77
N ARG A 43 9.80 0.10 -1.72
CA ARG A 43 10.46 1.31 -2.18
C ARG A 43 9.41 2.28 -2.72
N PHE A 44 9.36 3.47 -2.19
CA PHE A 44 8.34 4.47 -2.50
C PHE A 44 8.99 5.82 -2.76
N GLU A 45 8.41 6.57 -3.69
CA GLU A 45 8.93 7.90 -4.03
C GLU A 45 8.71 8.93 -2.94
N THR A 46 7.60 8.80 -2.20
CA THR A 46 7.25 9.73 -1.13
C THR A 46 6.96 8.98 0.16
N LYS A 47 7.08 9.68 1.28
CA LYS A 47 6.72 9.13 2.59
C LYS A 47 5.24 8.75 2.64
N ASP A 48 4.37 9.59 2.06
CA ASP A 48 2.94 9.35 2.04
C ASP A 48 2.58 8.07 1.28
N ASP A 49 3.26 7.80 0.17
CA ASP A 49 3.08 6.54 -0.58
C ASP A 49 3.47 5.34 0.27
N CYS A 50 4.57 5.43 1.01
CA CYS A 50 5.01 4.38 1.93
C CYS A 50 3.97 4.16 3.03
N ILE A 51 3.48 5.22 3.67
CA ILE A 51 2.47 5.13 4.72
C ILE A 51 1.18 4.53 4.17
N ALA A 52 0.74 4.98 3.00
CA ALA A 52 -0.48 4.48 2.37
C ALA A 52 -0.42 2.96 2.14
N ASN A 53 0.72 2.44 1.76
CA ASN A 53 0.89 1.01 1.47
C ASN A 53 1.20 0.17 2.70
N CYS A 54 1.90 0.70 3.69
CA CYS A 54 2.40 -0.08 4.81
C CYS A 54 1.97 0.43 6.19
N GLY A 55 1.55 1.69 6.31
CA GLY A 55 1.26 2.30 7.59
C GLY A 55 -0.21 2.28 8.01
N CYS A 56 -1.13 2.42 7.06
CA CYS A 56 -2.55 2.65 7.36
C CYS A 56 -3.26 1.51 8.09
N ASN A 57 -2.70 0.31 8.07
CA ASN A 57 -3.29 -0.86 8.74
C ASN A 57 -2.63 -1.19 10.08
N LEU A 58 -1.68 -0.39 10.53
CA LEU A 58 -1.07 -0.57 11.84
C LEU A 58 -2.02 -0.13 12.94
N PRO A 59 -1.94 -0.75 14.13
CA PRO A 59 -2.70 -0.25 15.28
C PRO A 59 -2.18 1.12 15.71
N SER A 60 -3.02 1.90 16.38
CA SER A 60 -2.57 3.15 16.99
C SER A 60 -1.54 2.84 18.07
N LYS A 61 -0.47 3.63 18.13
CA LYS A 61 0.62 3.40 19.07
C LYS A 61 0.93 4.67 19.86
N VAL A 62 0.63 4.62 21.14
CA VAL A 62 0.83 5.76 22.05
C VAL A 62 2.30 6.04 22.30
N GLY A 63 3.11 4.99 22.43
CA GLY A 63 4.52 5.11 22.81
C GLY A 63 4.71 5.35 24.31
N PRO A 64 5.96 5.41 24.79
CA PRO A 64 6.26 5.51 26.22
C PRO A 64 6.25 6.93 26.79
N CYS A 65 6.24 7.96 25.96
CA CYS A 65 6.24 9.36 26.42
C CYS A 65 4.86 9.79 26.92
N ARG A 66 4.80 10.92 27.66
CA ARG A 66 3.58 11.35 28.38
C ARG A 66 3.10 12.74 27.98
N VAL A 67 3.29 13.13 26.71
CA VAL A 67 2.91 14.46 26.22
C VAL A 67 1.41 14.61 26.03
N SER A 68 0.66 13.57 25.76
CA SER A 68 -0.80 13.61 25.52
C SER A 68 -1.19 14.48 24.32
N ALA A 69 -0.56 14.24 23.18
CA ALA A 69 -0.91 14.94 21.93
C ALA A 69 -2.09 14.28 21.26
N ARG A 70 -3.10 15.07 20.89
CA ARG A 70 -4.26 14.58 20.13
C ARG A 70 -3.86 14.41 18.68
N MET A 71 -3.91 13.16 18.18
CA MET A 71 -3.52 12.82 16.83
C MET A 71 -4.60 11.94 16.19
N TRP A 72 -4.41 11.64 14.92
CA TRP A 72 -5.34 10.81 14.14
C TRP A 72 -4.63 9.57 13.63
N PHE A 73 -5.37 8.47 13.52
CA PHE A 73 -4.89 7.24 12.90
C PHE A 73 -5.99 6.62 12.05
N HIS A 74 -5.62 5.84 11.06
CA HIS A 74 -6.58 5.08 10.27
C HIS A 74 -6.85 3.75 10.96
N ASN A 75 -8.11 3.51 11.32
CA ASN A 75 -8.51 2.26 11.98
C ASN A 75 -8.92 1.25 10.91
N PRO A 76 -8.16 0.15 10.74
CA PRO A 76 -8.46 -0.84 9.70
C PRO A 76 -9.77 -1.60 9.94
N GLU A 77 -10.25 -1.68 11.18
CA GLU A 77 -11.51 -2.36 11.51
C GLU A 77 -12.72 -1.54 11.06
N THR A 78 -12.70 -0.22 11.27
CA THR A 78 -13.78 0.69 10.88
C THR A 78 -13.57 1.32 9.51
N GLU A 79 -12.35 1.21 8.97
CA GLU A 79 -11.93 1.85 7.72
C GLU A 79 -12.07 3.37 7.75
N LYS A 80 -11.94 3.97 8.94
CA LYS A 80 -12.08 5.42 9.15
C LYS A 80 -10.91 5.98 9.94
N CYS A 81 -10.66 7.27 9.75
CA CYS A 81 -9.71 8.00 10.58
C CYS A 81 -10.33 8.36 11.91
N GLU A 82 -9.65 8.04 13.00
CA GLU A 82 -10.12 8.25 14.37
C GLU A 82 -9.06 8.95 15.19
N VAL A 83 -9.49 9.61 16.26
CA VAL A 83 -8.59 10.30 17.19
C VAL A 83 -7.99 9.30 18.17
N PHE A 84 -6.71 9.49 18.49
CA PHE A 84 -6.08 8.83 19.63
C PHE A 84 -5.14 9.80 20.33
N ILE A 85 -4.73 9.46 21.52
CA ILE A 85 -3.80 10.29 22.28
C ILE A 85 -2.39 9.72 22.12
N TYR A 86 -1.52 10.49 21.48
CA TYR A 86 -0.13 10.12 21.25
C TYR A 86 0.74 10.62 22.40
N GLY A 87 1.65 9.78 22.88
CA GLY A 87 2.55 10.12 23.98
C GLY A 87 3.68 11.07 23.62
N GLY A 88 3.97 11.25 22.34
CA GLY A 88 4.98 12.20 21.87
C GLY A 88 6.28 11.58 21.35
N CYS A 89 6.51 10.28 21.53
CA CYS A 89 7.69 9.60 21.01
C CYS A 89 7.43 8.12 20.77
N HIS A 90 8.24 7.53 19.88
CA HIS A 90 8.23 6.10 19.59
C HIS A 90 6.86 5.54 19.17
N GLY A 91 6.13 6.30 18.36
CA GLY A 91 4.92 5.84 17.72
C GLY A 91 5.22 5.02 16.46
N ASN A 92 4.25 4.95 15.56
CA ASN A 92 4.43 4.29 14.26
C ASN A 92 3.96 5.19 13.12
N ALA A 93 3.98 4.65 11.88
CA ALA A 93 3.63 5.40 10.69
C ALA A 93 2.15 5.78 10.62
N ASN A 94 1.28 5.07 11.34
CA ASN A 94 -0.17 5.36 11.37
C ASN A 94 -0.49 6.47 12.37
N ARG A 95 -0.01 7.67 12.06
CA ARG A 95 -0.18 8.84 12.92
C ARG A 95 -0.18 10.12 12.08
N PHE A 96 -1.22 10.91 12.23
CA PHE A 96 -1.43 12.13 11.47
C PHE A 96 -1.84 13.27 12.38
N ALA A 97 -1.43 14.49 12.03
CA ALA A 97 -1.76 15.67 12.82
C ALA A 97 -3.23 16.08 12.68
N THR A 98 -3.84 15.82 11.53
CA THR A 98 -5.22 16.19 11.22
C THR A 98 -5.99 15.03 10.60
N GLU A 99 -7.32 15.06 10.73
CA GLU A 99 -8.20 14.10 10.08
C GLU A 99 -8.04 14.14 8.56
N THR A 100 -7.95 15.33 7.99
CA THR A 100 -7.80 15.53 6.54
C THR A 100 -6.53 14.85 6.03
N GLU A 101 -5.41 15.01 6.73
CA GLU A 101 -4.14 14.38 6.36
C GLU A 101 -4.26 12.85 6.39
N CYS A 102 -4.88 12.31 7.44
CA CYS A 102 -5.14 10.88 7.55
C CYS A 102 -5.99 10.37 6.38
N GLN A 103 -7.07 11.06 6.05
CA GLN A 103 -7.95 10.70 4.94
C GLN A 103 -7.23 10.79 3.59
N GLU A 104 -6.48 11.85 3.35
CA GLU A 104 -5.74 12.02 2.10
C GLU A 104 -4.72 10.90 1.88
N VAL A 105 -4.05 10.46 2.92
CA VAL A 105 -3.05 9.40 2.82
C VAL A 105 -3.68 8.01 2.77
N CYS A 106 -4.60 7.71 3.68
CA CYS A 106 -5.13 6.36 3.85
C CYS A 106 -6.35 6.04 3.00
N ASP A 107 -7.30 6.97 2.90
CA ASP A 107 -8.52 6.70 2.12
C ASP A 107 -8.27 6.79 0.61
N ARG A 108 -7.38 7.67 0.19
CA ARG A 108 -7.03 7.87 -1.21
C ARG A 108 -6.43 6.64 -1.87
N TYR A 109 -5.67 5.86 -1.11
CA TYR A 109 -4.95 4.71 -1.62
C TYR A 109 -5.59 3.37 -1.28
N GLN A 110 -6.72 3.38 -0.57
CA GLN A 110 -7.43 2.14 -0.26
C GLN A 110 -8.24 1.71 -1.48
N LYS A 111 -7.70 0.74 -2.19
CA LYS A 111 -8.40 0.13 -3.30
C LYS A 111 -9.31 -0.98 -2.77
N PRO A 112 -10.43 -1.27 -3.46
CA PRO A 112 -11.27 -2.42 -3.10
C PRO A 112 -10.44 -3.71 -3.03
N GLY A 113 -10.86 -4.64 -2.15
CA GLY A 113 -10.12 -5.88 -1.93
C GLY A 113 -9.90 -6.72 -3.18
N PHE A 114 -10.82 -6.66 -4.15
CA PHE A 114 -10.67 -7.40 -5.40
C PHE A 114 -9.48 -6.91 -6.24
N CYS A 115 -9.02 -5.68 -6.05
CA CYS A 115 -7.83 -5.16 -6.76
C CYS A 115 -6.54 -5.90 -6.39
N TYR A 116 -6.55 -6.60 -5.27
CA TYR A 116 -5.39 -7.35 -4.76
C TYR A 116 -5.46 -8.85 -5.07
N GLN A 117 -6.51 -9.31 -5.72
CA GLN A 117 -6.65 -10.71 -6.10
C GLN A 117 -5.82 -10.99 -7.36
N PRO A 118 -5.29 -12.22 -7.50
CA PRO A 118 -4.59 -12.60 -8.72
C PRO A 118 -5.58 -12.70 -9.89
N SER A 119 -5.06 -12.63 -11.12
CA SER A 119 -5.88 -12.95 -12.29
C SER A 119 -6.31 -14.42 -12.22
N GLU A 120 -7.57 -14.69 -12.49
CA GLU A 120 -8.13 -16.04 -12.37
C GLU A 120 -8.85 -16.44 -13.67
N THR A 121 -8.24 -17.38 -14.39
CA THR A 121 -8.81 -17.89 -15.64
C THR A 121 -10.05 -18.75 -15.40
N GLY A 122 -10.08 -19.47 -14.28
CA GLY A 122 -11.16 -20.40 -13.97
C GLY A 122 -11.03 -21.71 -14.76
N PRO A 123 -11.96 -22.68 -14.51
CA PRO A 123 -11.87 -24.01 -15.13
C PRO A 123 -12.45 -24.10 -16.56
N CYS A 124 -13.20 -23.12 -17.01
CA CYS A 124 -13.77 -23.13 -18.36
C CYS A 124 -12.68 -22.89 -19.40
N LYS A 125 -12.92 -23.33 -20.64
CA LYS A 125 -11.94 -23.33 -21.73
C LYS A 125 -12.20 -22.29 -22.80
N GLY A 126 -12.96 -21.25 -22.49
CA GLY A 126 -13.11 -20.10 -23.37
C GLY A 126 -11.83 -19.26 -23.43
N SER A 127 -11.80 -18.34 -24.34
CA SER A 127 -10.64 -17.44 -24.53
C SER A 127 -11.16 -16.00 -24.62
N PHE A 128 -11.58 -15.46 -23.50
CA PHE A 128 -12.10 -14.09 -23.42
C PHE A 128 -11.01 -13.14 -22.95
N PRO A 129 -10.55 -12.20 -23.79
CA PRO A 129 -9.59 -11.19 -23.34
C PRO A 129 -10.22 -10.31 -22.27
N ARG A 130 -9.58 -10.21 -21.14
CA ARG A 130 -10.03 -9.39 -20.01
C ARG A 130 -8.85 -8.63 -19.42
N TYR A 131 -9.14 -7.72 -18.51
CA TYR A 131 -8.12 -6.94 -17.81
C TYR A 131 -8.24 -7.17 -16.30
N TYR A 132 -7.10 -7.16 -15.63
CA TYR A 132 -7.03 -7.25 -14.17
C TYR A 132 -6.04 -6.22 -13.65
N TYR A 133 -6.23 -5.78 -12.42
CA TYR A 133 -5.28 -4.88 -11.78
C TYR A 133 -4.18 -5.71 -11.13
N ASP A 134 -2.93 -5.44 -11.58
CA ASP A 134 -1.75 -6.05 -10.98
C ASP A 134 -1.20 -5.11 -9.92
N TYR A 135 -1.46 -5.44 -8.66
CA TYR A 135 -1.07 -4.56 -7.55
C TYR A 135 0.44 -4.49 -7.35
N GLU A 136 1.20 -5.47 -7.83
CA GLU A 136 2.66 -5.44 -7.72
C GLU A 136 3.26 -4.38 -8.63
N ASP A 137 2.74 -4.24 -9.84
CA ASP A 137 3.19 -3.24 -10.80
C ASP A 137 2.33 -1.96 -10.80
N GLY A 138 1.18 -1.99 -10.14
CA GLY A 138 0.28 -0.85 -10.10
C GLY A 138 -0.40 -0.53 -11.42
N GLU A 139 -0.58 -1.52 -12.27
CA GLU A 139 -1.12 -1.37 -13.63
C GLU A 139 -2.22 -2.39 -13.91
N CYS A 140 -3.14 -2.00 -14.82
CA CYS A 140 -4.09 -2.94 -15.39
C CYS A 140 -3.44 -3.68 -16.55
N LYS A 141 -3.49 -5.02 -16.51
CA LYS A 141 -2.90 -5.91 -17.52
C LYS A 141 -3.93 -6.81 -18.14
N GLU A 142 -3.66 -7.26 -19.34
CA GLU A 142 -4.52 -8.20 -20.05
C GLU A 142 -4.27 -9.64 -19.60
N PHE A 143 -5.34 -10.43 -19.50
CA PHE A 143 -5.26 -11.88 -19.28
C PHE A 143 -6.39 -12.58 -20.03
N ILE A 144 -6.32 -13.89 -20.13
CA ILE A 144 -7.34 -14.70 -20.79
C ILE A 144 -8.23 -15.32 -19.74
N TYR A 145 -9.53 -14.97 -19.79
CA TYR A 145 -10.56 -15.52 -18.93
C TYR A 145 -11.24 -16.71 -19.62
N GLY A 146 -11.44 -17.80 -18.89
CA GLY A 146 -12.06 -19.02 -19.43
C GLY A 146 -13.57 -18.96 -19.57
N GLY A 147 -14.23 -18.02 -18.92
CA GLY A 147 -15.67 -17.79 -19.03
C GLY A 147 -16.50 -18.20 -17.81
N CYS A 148 -15.90 -18.82 -16.80
CA CYS A 148 -16.61 -19.17 -15.57
C CYS A 148 -15.67 -19.26 -14.36
N GLU A 149 -16.23 -19.09 -13.16
CA GLU A 149 -15.56 -19.27 -11.89
C GLU A 149 -14.26 -18.45 -11.72
N GLY A 150 -14.26 -17.21 -12.21
CA GLY A 150 -13.20 -16.27 -11.96
C GLY A 150 -13.46 -15.50 -10.65
N ASN A 151 -12.76 -14.38 -10.48
CA ASN A 151 -12.97 -13.49 -9.34
C ASN A 151 -13.35 -12.09 -9.81
N ALA A 152 -13.53 -11.16 -8.86
CA ALA A 152 -13.98 -9.81 -9.17
C ALA A 152 -12.89 -8.93 -9.81
N ASN A 153 -11.61 -9.33 -9.77
CA ASN A 153 -10.54 -8.64 -10.47
C ASN A 153 -10.51 -9.06 -11.95
N ASN A 154 -11.57 -8.72 -12.66
CA ASN A 154 -11.82 -9.14 -14.05
C ASN A 154 -12.69 -8.07 -14.70
N PHE A 155 -12.15 -7.40 -15.72
CA PHE A 155 -12.81 -6.27 -16.37
C PHE A 155 -12.80 -6.46 -17.89
N GLU A 156 -13.86 -6.04 -18.55
CA GLU A 156 -13.96 -6.17 -19.99
C GLU A 156 -13.05 -5.21 -20.75
N THR A 157 -12.77 -4.04 -20.16
CA THR A 157 -11.93 -3.01 -20.76
C THR A 157 -10.85 -2.54 -19.79
N LYS A 158 -9.75 -2.06 -20.33
CA LYS A 158 -8.67 -1.47 -19.52
C LYS A 158 -9.17 -0.26 -18.74
N GLU A 159 -10.03 0.56 -19.38
CA GLU A 159 -10.61 1.73 -18.73
C GLU A 159 -11.45 1.35 -17.50
N SER A 160 -12.28 0.31 -17.59
CA SER A 160 -13.06 -0.19 -16.46
C SER A 160 -12.16 -0.63 -15.31
N CYS A 161 -11.06 -1.31 -15.60
CA CYS A 161 -10.08 -1.72 -14.62
C CYS A 161 -9.43 -0.50 -13.95
N GLU A 162 -9.00 0.48 -14.73
CA GLU A 162 -8.37 1.70 -14.20
C GLU A 162 -9.32 2.53 -13.35
N ASN A 163 -10.59 2.56 -13.67
CA ASN A 163 -11.60 3.28 -12.90
C ASN A 163 -11.94 2.56 -11.57
N ALA A 164 -11.88 1.23 -11.54
CA ALA A 164 -12.18 0.45 -10.34
C ALA A 164 -10.98 0.32 -9.40
N CYS A 165 -9.79 0.32 -9.92
CA CYS A 165 -8.54 0.15 -9.21
C CYS A 165 -7.52 1.23 -9.59
#